data_d4a5f07ab8b7c046bafeb51ffce61192
#
_entry.id   d4a5f07ab8b7c046bafeb51ffce61192
#
_cell.length_a   1.000
_cell.length_b   1.000
_cell.length_c   1.000
_cell.angle_alpha   90.00
_cell.angle_beta   90.00
_cell.angle_gamma   90.00
#
_symmetry.space_group_name_H-M   'P 1'
#
loop_
_entity.id
_entity.type
_entity.pdbx_description
1 polymer ?
#
loop_
_entity_poly.entity_id
_entity_poly.type
_entity_poly.pdbx_seq_one_letter_code
_entity_poly.pdbx_strand_id
1 'polypeptide(L)'
;MAIILVLASLMILLAKFVKPDANWFSYFEIQGKQPHDLGLAFDLLKDMDENEKIEIVQLPFYDYQKRKVENNSSLVIKVNFEVAMDSLESNALLDFVEKGNELFFSASYFEPH
;
A
#
# COMPACT_ATOMS: atom_id res chain seq x y z
N MET A 1 -9.73 4.92 -50.43
CA MET A 1 -10.45 4.20 -49.37
C MET A 1 -9.61 3.09 -48.73
N ALA A 2 -9.05 2.15 -49.50
CA ALA A 2 -8.24 1.08 -48.95
C ALA A 2 -6.99 1.56 -48.19
N ILE A 3 -6.32 2.60 -48.65
CA ILE A 3 -5.12 3.17 -47.99
C ILE A 3 -5.46 3.76 -46.62
N ILE A 4 -6.61 4.43 -46.51
CA ILE A 4 -7.06 5.01 -45.21
C ILE A 4 -7.39 3.92 -44.23
N LEU A 5 -8.02 2.83 -44.65
CA LEU A 5 -8.32 1.69 -43.78
C LEU A 5 -7.04 0.98 -43.30
N VAL A 6 -6.05 0.82 -44.16
CA VAL A 6 -4.75 0.22 -43.81
C VAL A 6 -3.99 1.11 -42.82
N LEU A 7 -3.96 2.42 -43.03
CA LEU A 7 -3.35 3.36 -42.12
C LEU A 7 -4.04 3.37 -40.74
N ALA A 8 -5.37 3.34 -40.70
CA ALA A 8 -6.13 3.31 -39.48
C ALA A 8 -5.87 2.01 -38.70
N SER A 9 -5.83 0.86 -39.40
CA SER A 9 -5.53 -0.43 -38.73
C SER A 9 -4.09 -0.48 -38.22
N LEU A 10 -3.14 0.10 -38.94
CA LEU A 10 -1.75 0.20 -38.51
C LEU A 10 -1.61 1.08 -37.26
N MET A 11 -2.31 2.20 -37.19
CA MET A 11 -2.33 3.09 -36.00
C MET A 11 -2.90 2.39 -34.78
N ILE A 12 -3.96 1.61 -34.92
CA ILE A 12 -4.55 0.84 -33.83
C ILE A 12 -3.59 -0.26 -33.35
N LEU A 13 -2.91 -0.94 -34.28
CA LEU A 13 -1.90 -1.94 -33.94
C LEU A 13 -0.73 -1.32 -33.19
N LEU A 14 -0.21 -0.20 -33.64
CA LEU A 14 0.88 0.51 -32.96
C LEU A 14 0.48 0.98 -31.56
N ALA A 15 -0.76 1.45 -31.39
CA ALA A 15 -1.26 1.87 -30.09
C ALA A 15 -1.31 0.72 -29.06
N LYS A 16 -1.52 -0.53 -29.51
CA LYS A 16 -1.48 -1.71 -28.64
C LYS A 16 -0.08 -2.10 -28.20
N PHE A 17 0.94 -1.78 -28.97
CA PHE A 17 2.34 -2.08 -28.64
C PHE A 17 3.00 -1.00 -27.80
N VAL A 18 2.42 0.19 -27.71
CA VAL A 18 2.93 1.25 -26.83
C VAL A 18 2.54 0.89 -25.38
N LYS A 19 3.54 0.62 -24.57
CA LYS A 19 3.31 0.41 -23.13
C LYS A 19 2.89 1.74 -22.50
N PRO A 20 1.86 1.73 -21.64
CA PRO A 20 1.49 2.94 -20.92
C PRO A 20 2.66 3.41 -20.05
N ASP A 21 2.84 4.72 -19.98
CA ASP A 21 3.85 5.32 -19.13
C ASP A 21 3.61 4.94 -17.67
N ALA A 22 4.71 4.79 -16.92
CA ALA A 22 4.62 4.52 -15.50
C ALA A 22 3.94 5.68 -14.76
N ASN A 23 3.01 5.37 -13.90
CA ASN A 23 2.35 6.34 -13.06
C ASN A 23 3.23 6.66 -11.84
N TRP A 24 3.77 7.89 -11.80
CA TRP A 24 4.65 8.35 -10.75
C TRP A 24 3.92 8.98 -9.56
N PHE A 25 2.58 8.98 -9.58
CA PHE A 25 1.81 9.42 -8.42
C PHE A 25 1.91 8.41 -7.27
N SER A 26 2.08 8.94 -6.06
CA SER A 26 2.28 8.13 -4.85
C SER A 26 0.94 7.69 -4.26
N TYR A 27 0.34 6.66 -4.82
CA TYR A 27 -0.89 6.08 -4.27
C TYR A 27 -0.64 5.07 -3.16
N PHE A 28 0.54 4.47 -3.10
CA PHE A 28 0.92 3.42 -2.15
C PHE A 28 -0.09 2.26 -2.08
N GLU A 29 -0.62 1.87 -3.23
CA GLU A 29 -1.52 0.72 -3.30
C GLU A 29 -0.78 -0.58 -3.00
N ILE A 30 -1.33 -1.39 -2.10
CA ILE A 30 -0.70 -2.65 -1.67
C ILE A 30 -0.64 -3.67 -2.82
N GLN A 31 -1.63 -3.67 -3.70
CA GLN A 31 -1.70 -4.59 -4.83
C GLN A 31 -1.18 -3.99 -6.14
N GLY A 32 -0.88 -2.69 -6.16
CA GLY A 32 -0.39 -2.01 -7.34
C GLY A 32 1.06 -2.36 -7.67
N LYS A 33 1.42 -2.21 -8.94
CA LYS A 33 2.77 -2.45 -9.46
C LYS A 33 3.40 -1.22 -10.10
N GLN A 34 2.80 -0.06 -9.90
CA GLN A 34 3.37 1.22 -10.32
C GLN A 34 4.59 1.57 -9.44
N PRO A 35 5.48 2.50 -9.86
CA PRO A 35 6.73 2.77 -9.15
C PRO A 35 6.59 3.11 -7.65
N HIS A 36 5.48 3.75 -7.26
CA HIS A 36 5.23 4.13 -5.86
C HIS A 36 4.23 3.20 -5.15
N ASP A 37 3.80 2.13 -5.79
CA ASP A 37 2.90 1.16 -5.17
C ASP A 37 3.67 0.15 -4.30
N LEU A 38 2.96 -0.46 -3.36
CA LEU A 38 3.53 -1.37 -2.37
C LEU A 38 3.45 -2.85 -2.75
N GLY A 39 2.90 -3.16 -3.94
CA GLY A 39 2.66 -4.55 -4.35
C GLY A 39 3.92 -5.41 -4.34
N LEU A 40 5.02 -4.90 -4.88
CA LEU A 40 6.30 -5.62 -4.88
C LEU A 40 6.84 -5.82 -3.46
N ALA A 41 6.78 -4.78 -2.63
CA ALA A 41 7.23 -4.87 -1.23
C ALA A 41 6.40 -5.89 -0.45
N PHE A 42 5.10 -5.93 -0.67
CA PHE A 42 4.20 -6.90 -0.05
C PHE A 42 4.50 -8.33 -0.49
N ASP A 43 4.75 -8.55 -1.78
CA ASP A 43 5.14 -9.87 -2.31
C ASP A 43 6.48 -10.33 -1.72
N LEU A 44 7.46 -9.43 -1.60
CA LEU A 44 8.74 -9.73 -0.97
C LEU A 44 8.59 -10.10 0.51
N LEU A 45 7.74 -9.40 1.25
CA LEU A 45 7.47 -9.73 2.66
C LEU A 45 6.86 -11.12 2.82
N LYS A 46 5.95 -11.50 1.93
CA LYS A 46 5.39 -12.86 1.94
C LYS A 46 6.42 -13.93 1.68
N ASP A 47 7.36 -13.66 0.78
CA ASP A 47 8.39 -14.63 0.41
C ASP A 47 9.50 -14.75 1.47
N MET A 48 9.70 -13.74 2.30
CA MET A 48 10.74 -13.75 3.34
C MET A 48 10.46 -14.74 4.47
N ASP A 49 9.21 -14.90 4.86
CA ASP A 49 8.83 -15.85 5.91
C ASP A 49 7.44 -16.44 5.62
N GLU A 50 7.43 -17.66 5.11
CA GLU A 50 6.19 -18.40 4.81
C GLU A 50 5.41 -18.79 6.06
N ASN A 51 6.05 -18.79 7.22
CA ASN A 51 5.42 -19.16 8.50
C ASN A 51 4.73 -17.99 9.19
N GLU A 52 5.07 -16.76 8.80
CA GLU A 52 4.45 -15.57 9.36
C GLU A 52 3.11 -15.26 8.67
N LYS A 53 2.12 -14.96 9.48
CA LYS A 53 0.83 -14.54 8.97
C LYS A 53 0.85 -13.04 8.65
N ILE A 54 0.74 -12.72 7.37
CA ILE A 54 0.64 -11.33 6.92
C ILE A 54 -0.82 -11.02 6.58
N GLU A 55 -1.35 -9.99 7.20
CA GLU A 55 -2.73 -9.54 7.03
C GLU A 55 -2.77 -8.11 6.52
N ILE A 56 -3.57 -7.85 5.48
CA ILE A 56 -3.84 -6.51 4.98
C ILE A 56 -5.03 -5.95 5.73
N VAL A 57 -4.83 -4.82 6.43
CA VAL A 57 -5.87 -4.15 7.21
C VAL A 57 -6.28 -2.87 6.50
N GLN A 58 -7.54 -2.77 6.11
CA GLN A 58 -8.14 -1.61 5.46
C GLN A 58 -9.01 -0.76 6.41
N LEU A 59 -8.93 -1.02 7.69
CA LEU A 59 -9.64 -0.29 8.73
C LEU A 59 -8.69 0.66 9.45
N PRO A 60 -9.18 1.76 10.03
CA PRO A 60 -8.39 2.53 10.99
C PRO A 60 -7.87 1.62 12.11
N PHE A 61 -6.66 1.86 12.58
CA PHE A 61 -6.03 0.97 13.54
C PHE A 61 -6.83 0.87 14.86
N TYR A 62 -7.45 1.95 15.28
CA TYR A 62 -8.32 1.97 16.44
C TYR A 62 -9.46 0.96 16.34
N ASP A 63 -10.12 0.88 15.20
CA ASP A 63 -11.21 -0.07 14.93
C ASP A 63 -10.70 -1.51 14.81
N TYR A 64 -9.54 -1.69 14.18
CA TYR A 64 -8.90 -2.99 14.06
C TYR A 64 -8.51 -3.56 15.41
N GLN A 65 -7.91 -2.74 16.27
CA GLN A 65 -7.47 -3.15 17.61
C GLN A 65 -8.63 -3.64 18.49
N LYS A 66 -9.82 -3.06 18.35
CA LYS A 66 -11.01 -3.50 19.07
C LYS A 66 -11.49 -4.89 18.68
N ARG A 67 -11.23 -5.30 17.45
CA ARG A 67 -11.65 -6.60 16.90
C ARG A 67 -10.64 -7.70 17.17
N LYS A 68 -9.39 -7.36 17.40
CA LYS A 68 -8.31 -8.31 17.58
C LYS A 68 -8.08 -8.62 19.06
N VAL A 69 -8.31 -9.86 19.44
CA VAL A 69 -8.06 -10.39 20.79
C VAL A 69 -6.89 -11.39 20.73
N GLU A 70 -5.75 -10.95 20.23
CA GLU A 70 -4.56 -11.81 20.22
C GLU A 70 -3.50 -11.25 21.15
N ASN A 71 -2.96 -12.12 22.00
CA ASN A 71 -1.91 -11.79 22.97
C ASN A 71 -0.49 -11.98 22.40
N ASN A 72 -0.35 -12.20 21.11
CA ASN A 72 0.95 -12.40 20.47
C ASN A 72 1.56 -11.07 20.06
N SER A 73 2.88 -10.96 20.19
CA SER A 73 3.61 -9.80 19.68
C SER A 73 3.45 -9.70 18.15
N SER A 74 3.19 -8.52 17.68
CA SER A 74 2.92 -8.24 16.28
C SER A 74 3.70 -7.02 15.81
N LEU A 75 4.00 -6.99 14.50
CA LEU A 75 4.56 -5.82 13.84
C LEU A 75 3.48 -5.22 12.94
N VAL A 76 3.19 -3.95 13.13
CA VAL A 76 2.35 -3.17 12.21
C VAL A 76 3.24 -2.33 11.32
N ILE A 77 3.04 -2.46 10.01
CA ILE A 77 3.70 -1.64 9.00
C ILE A 77 2.66 -0.71 8.40
N LYS A 78 2.87 0.58 8.55
CA LYS A 78 2.01 1.61 7.97
C LYS A 78 2.82 2.52 7.05
N VAL A 79 2.45 2.55 5.78
CA VAL A 79 3.08 3.39 4.75
C VAL A 79 2.03 4.26 4.09
N ASN A 80 2.18 5.55 4.24
CA ASN A 80 1.24 6.52 3.67
C ASN A 80 1.98 7.71 3.05
N PHE A 81 1.33 8.37 2.12
CA PHE A 81 1.85 9.64 1.59
C PHE A 81 1.79 10.73 2.67
N GLU A 82 0.66 10.87 3.33
CA GLU A 82 0.42 11.83 4.39
C GLU A 82 -0.11 11.11 5.63
N VAL A 83 0.38 11.52 6.77
CA VAL A 83 -0.11 11.04 8.05
C VAL A 83 -0.82 12.18 8.78
N ALA A 84 -2.15 12.08 8.80
CA ALA A 84 -3.01 12.87 9.65
C ALA A 84 -3.78 11.90 10.56
N MET A 85 -3.48 11.89 11.84
CA MET A 85 -4.12 11.00 12.81
C MET A 85 -4.83 11.84 13.87
N ASP A 86 -6.04 11.40 14.22
CA ASP A 86 -6.72 11.95 15.38
C ASP A 86 -6.14 11.38 16.70
N SER A 87 -6.60 11.89 17.82
CA SER A 87 -6.13 11.48 19.13
C SER A 87 -6.47 10.01 19.45
N LEU A 88 -7.59 9.50 18.95
CA LEU A 88 -7.99 8.10 19.16
C LEU A 88 -7.05 7.15 18.46
N GLU A 89 -6.72 7.43 17.20
CA GLU A 89 -5.80 6.62 16.41
C GLU A 89 -4.38 6.66 16.98
N SER A 90 -3.90 7.85 17.33
CA SER A 90 -2.58 8.04 17.94
C SER A 90 -2.45 7.29 19.25
N ASN A 91 -3.44 7.39 20.13
CA ASN A 91 -3.43 6.69 21.42
C ASN A 91 -3.50 5.17 21.24
N ALA A 92 -4.28 4.68 20.27
CA ALA A 92 -4.35 3.25 19.97
C ALA A 92 -3.00 2.69 19.51
N LEU A 93 -2.27 3.42 18.67
CA LEU A 93 -0.93 3.04 18.22
C LEU A 93 0.08 3.06 19.38
N LEU A 94 0.03 4.06 20.23
CA LEU A 94 0.91 4.16 21.40
C LEU A 94 0.65 3.01 22.39
N ASP A 95 -0.60 2.70 22.69
CA ASP A 95 -0.98 1.57 23.54
C ASP A 95 -0.50 0.24 22.96
N PHE A 96 -0.58 0.09 21.64
CA PHE A 96 -0.10 -1.09 20.94
C PHE A 96 1.41 -1.31 21.15
N VAL A 97 2.20 -0.26 20.99
CA VAL A 97 3.66 -0.32 21.21
C VAL A 97 3.98 -0.55 22.70
N GLU A 98 3.25 0.10 23.61
CA GLU A 98 3.43 -0.03 25.05
C GLU A 98 3.21 -1.47 25.55
N LYS A 99 2.33 -2.21 24.88
CA LYS A 99 2.08 -3.64 25.17
C LYS A 99 3.17 -4.59 24.67
N GLY A 100 4.25 -4.09 24.09
CA GLY A 100 5.36 -4.88 23.61
C GLY A 100 5.31 -5.23 22.12
N ASN A 101 4.47 -4.59 21.35
CA ASN A 101 4.40 -4.76 19.91
C ASN A 101 5.32 -3.74 19.19
N GLU A 102 5.53 -3.95 17.91
CA GLU A 102 6.38 -3.10 17.08
C GLU A 102 5.55 -2.34 16.05
N LEU A 103 5.92 -1.10 15.78
CA LEU A 103 5.31 -0.26 14.78
C LEU A 103 6.38 0.32 13.86
N PHE A 104 6.25 0.04 12.58
CA PHE A 104 7.02 0.68 11.53
C PHE A 104 6.12 1.68 10.78
N PHE A 105 6.52 2.93 10.77
CA PHE A 105 5.74 4.00 10.19
C PHE A 105 6.57 4.75 9.15
N SER A 106 6.09 4.81 7.92
CA SER A 106 6.74 5.54 6.84
C SER A 106 5.74 6.45 6.13
N ALA A 107 6.09 7.71 5.99
CA ALA A 107 5.29 8.68 5.26
C ALA A 107 6.18 9.73 4.61
N SER A 108 5.70 10.30 3.52
CA SER A 108 6.35 11.43 2.86
C SER A 108 6.14 12.75 3.62
N TYR A 109 5.02 12.85 4.31
CA TYR A 109 4.64 14.05 5.06
C TYR A 109 3.93 13.68 6.36
N PHE A 110 4.32 14.33 7.44
CA PHE A 110 3.64 14.26 8.73
C PHE A 110 3.02 15.61 9.04
N GLU A 111 1.72 15.63 9.27
CA GLU A 111 1.03 16.83 9.66
C GLU A 111 1.48 17.26 11.07
N PRO A 112 1.99 18.50 11.24
CA PRO A 112 2.35 18.97 12.56
C PRO A 112 1.11 19.20 13.42
N HIS A 113 1.15 18.74 14.63
CA HIS A 113 0.11 19.00 15.61
C HIS A 113 0.34 20.33 16.34
#